data_d7dd997e7ccbe31029aa544695ec60e5
#
_entry.id   d7dd997e7ccbe31029aa544695ec60e5
#
_cell.length_a   1.000
_cell.length_b   1.000
_cell.length_c   1.000
_cell.angle_alpha   90.00
_cell.angle_beta   90.00
_cell.angle_gamma   90.00
#
_symmetry.space_group_name_H-M   'P 1'
#
loop_
_entity.id
_entity.type
_entity.pdbx_description
1 polymer ?
#
loop_
_entity_poly.entity_id
_entity_poly.type
_entity_poly.pdbx_seq_one_letter_code
_entity_poly.pdbx_strand_id
1 'polypeptide(L)'
;IAGEPSGDRLGAALMEGLRSLSPQVQFHGIGGPLMQAQGLTSLFPMEELSVMGLVEVLPKYFHLKRRIAEAAQAALACQPAALITIDSPDFCLRVAALAKAARPDLRTIHYVAPSVWAWRPGRAAKMARHIDHVLALLPFEPPYMQAVGMTCDFVGHPVVAEALATPSETALIAGDGPLLLA
;
A
#
# COMPACT_ATOMS: atom_id res chain seq x y z
N ILE A 1 5.09 -1.68 3.51
CA ILE A 1 4.28 -1.03 4.57
C ILE A 1 2.87 -0.87 4.04
N ALA A 2 1.89 -1.46 4.74
CA ALA A 2 0.46 -1.27 4.52
C ALA A 2 -0.16 -0.64 5.78
N GLY A 3 -1.16 0.23 5.61
CA GLY A 3 -1.82 0.91 6.73
C GLY A 3 -3.32 0.60 6.86
N GLU A 4 -3.85 -0.22 5.95
CA GLU A 4 -5.27 -0.54 5.87
C GLU A 4 -5.48 -1.98 5.38
N PRO A 5 -6.64 -2.62 5.64
CA PRO A 5 -6.92 -3.98 5.19
C PRO A 5 -6.82 -4.19 3.67
N SER A 6 -7.18 -3.17 2.87
CA SER A 6 -7.00 -3.16 1.41
C SER A 6 -5.52 -3.30 1.03
N GLY A 7 -4.67 -2.50 1.68
CA GLY A 7 -3.22 -2.55 1.50
C GLY A 7 -2.59 -3.86 1.99
N ASP A 8 -3.12 -4.46 3.06
CA ASP A 8 -2.67 -5.77 3.57
C ASP A 8 -2.90 -6.88 2.53
N ARG A 9 -4.08 -6.90 1.90
CA ARG A 9 -4.39 -7.85 0.82
C ARG A 9 -3.44 -7.68 -0.37
N LEU A 10 -3.23 -6.45 -0.84
CA LEU A 10 -2.31 -6.14 -1.93
C LEU A 10 -0.87 -6.50 -1.57
N GLY A 11 -0.47 -6.21 -0.33
CA GLY A 11 0.85 -6.52 0.20
C GLY A 11 1.12 -8.01 0.26
N ALA A 12 0.16 -8.80 0.71
CA ALA A 12 0.28 -10.26 0.76
C ALA A 12 0.48 -10.85 -0.63
N ALA A 13 -0.31 -10.45 -1.62
CA ALA A 13 -0.16 -10.90 -3.00
C ALA A 13 1.20 -10.50 -3.60
N LEU A 14 1.66 -9.26 -3.33
CA LEU A 14 2.97 -8.80 -3.74
C LEU A 14 4.11 -9.61 -3.10
N MET A 15 4.01 -9.92 -1.81
CA MET A 15 5.02 -10.71 -1.09
C MET A 15 5.08 -12.14 -1.64
N GLU A 16 3.94 -12.76 -1.94
CA GLU A 16 3.87 -14.08 -2.56
C GLU A 16 4.56 -14.07 -3.94
N GLY A 17 4.22 -13.10 -4.79
CA GLY A 17 4.85 -12.94 -6.11
C GLY A 17 6.36 -12.69 -6.02
N LEU A 18 6.81 -11.83 -5.13
CA LEU A 18 8.25 -11.57 -4.93
C LEU A 18 8.99 -12.81 -4.43
N ARG A 19 8.38 -13.59 -3.55
CA ARG A 19 8.98 -14.84 -3.04
C ARG A 19 9.08 -15.91 -4.13
N SER A 20 8.11 -15.98 -5.03
CA SER A 20 8.18 -16.91 -6.17
C SER A 20 9.34 -16.60 -7.11
N LEU A 21 9.66 -15.31 -7.26
CA LEU A 21 10.77 -14.84 -8.10
C LEU A 21 12.12 -14.87 -7.38
N SER A 22 12.11 -14.64 -6.06
CA SER A 22 13.32 -14.60 -5.22
C SER A 22 13.04 -15.26 -3.86
N PRO A 23 13.25 -16.60 -3.74
CA PRO A 23 12.93 -17.35 -2.52
C PRO A 23 13.67 -16.85 -1.27
N GLN A 24 14.79 -16.17 -1.43
CA GLN A 24 15.60 -15.62 -0.30
C GLN A 24 15.17 -14.21 0.12
N VAL A 25 14.13 -13.63 -0.50
CA VAL A 25 13.67 -12.28 -0.15
C VAL A 25 13.16 -12.26 1.30
N GLN A 26 13.58 -11.24 2.05
CA GLN A 26 13.12 -10.99 3.41
C GLN A 26 12.24 -9.75 3.45
N PHE A 27 11.20 -9.81 4.24
CA PHE A 27 10.23 -8.74 4.39
C PHE A 27 10.24 -8.20 5.82
N HIS A 28 10.39 -6.89 5.94
CA HIS A 28 10.31 -6.15 7.19
C HIS A 28 9.33 -4.99 7.01
N GLY A 29 8.50 -4.70 8.00
CA GLY A 29 7.61 -3.55 7.87
C GLY A 29 6.37 -3.62 8.74
N ILE A 30 5.27 -3.09 8.21
CA ILE A 30 3.97 -3.01 8.87
C ILE A 30 2.95 -3.61 7.90
N GLY A 31 2.13 -4.52 8.41
CA GLY A 31 1.06 -5.17 7.67
C GLY A 31 0.10 -5.88 8.60
N GLY A 32 -1.03 -6.28 8.07
CA GLY A 32 -2.08 -7.00 8.76
C GLY A 32 -1.90 -8.53 8.70
N PRO A 33 -2.97 -9.26 9.01
CA PRO A 33 -2.92 -10.73 9.12
C PRO A 33 -2.50 -11.43 7.81
N LEU A 34 -2.87 -10.88 6.64
CA LEU A 34 -2.55 -11.51 5.36
C LEU A 34 -1.06 -11.40 5.03
N MET A 35 -0.44 -10.24 5.24
CA MET A 35 1.01 -10.09 5.09
C MET A 35 1.78 -10.89 6.15
N GLN A 36 1.24 -10.99 7.37
CA GLN A 36 1.83 -11.81 8.43
C GLN A 36 1.78 -13.30 8.07
N ALA A 37 0.70 -13.79 7.46
CA ALA A 37 0.62 -15.15 6.92
C ALA A 37 1.68 -15.42 5.83
N GLN A 38 2.13 -14.36 5.13
CA GLN A 38 3.27 -14.38 4.22
C GLN A 38 4.63 -14.19 4.93
N GLY A 39 4.70 -14.34 6.25
CA GLY A 39 5.95 -14.31 7.00
C GLY A 39 6.47 -12.93 7.38
N LEU A 40 5.66 -11.87 7.24
CA LEU A 40 5.98 -10.56 7.80
C LEU A 40 5.78 -10.58 9.32
N THR A 41 6.77 -10.11 10.08
CA THR A 41 6.55 -9.69 11.48
C THR A 41 6.29 -8.19 11.47
N SER A 42 5.06 -7.79 11.79
CA SER A 42 4.69 -6.36 11.80
C SER A 42 5.38 -5.62 12.95
N LEU A 43 5.91 -4.44 12.65
CA LEU A 43 6.60 -3.59 13.63
C LEU A 43 5.68 -3.17 14.79
N PHE A 44 4.41 -2.94 14.46
CA PHE A 44 3.32 -2.71 15.41
C PHE A 44 1.99 -3.12 14.75
N PRO A 45 0.89 -3.23 15.52
CA PRO A 45 -0.42 -3.56 14.96
C PRO A 45 -0.86 -2.53 13.91
N MET A 46 -1.21 -3.00 12.70
CA MET A 46 -1.64 -2.14 11.59
C MET A 46 -2.87 -1.29 11.95
N GLU A 47 -3.72 -1.81 12.82
CA GLU A 47 -4.94 -1.16 13.30
C GLU A 47 -4.67 0.18 13.99
N GLU A 48 -3.47 0.40 14.52
CA GLU A 48 -3.06 1.69 15.09
C GLU A 48 -3.02 2.83 14.05
N LEU A 49 -2.95 2.50 12.76
CA LEU A 49 -2.95 3.45 11.65
C LEU A 49 -4.37 3.81 11.19
N SER A 50 -5.37 2.99 11.54
CA SER A 50 -6.77 3.21 11.18
C SER A 50 -7.39 4.27 12.09
N VAL A 51 -7.39 5.51 11.66
CA VAL A 51 -8.01 6.63 12.39
C VAL A 51 -9.42 6.87 11.86
N MET A 52 -10.43 6.38 12.57
CA MET A 52 -11.82 6.74 12.32
C MET A 52 -12.32 7.74 13.38
N GLY A 53 -12.76 8.92 12.93
CA GLY A 53 -13.47 9.90 13.75
C GLY A 53 -12.75 11.24 13.96
N LEU A 54 -13.49 12.34 13.74
CA LEU A 54 -13.01 13.74 13.82
C LEU A 54 -12.71 14.22 15.25
N VAL A 55 -13.30 13.62 16.27
CA VAL A 55 -13.22 14.10 17.66
C VAL A 55 -11.94 13.65 18.38
N GLU A 56 -11.25 12.64 17.87
CA GLU A 56 -10.04 12.08 18.50
C GLU A 56 -8.73 12.49 17.82
N VAL A 57 -8.75 13.53 16.98
CA VAL A 57 -7.67 13.87 16.05
C VAL A 57 -6.39 14.34 16.77
N LEU A 58 -6.45 15.14 17.84
CA LEU A 58 -5.24 15.71 18.44
C LEU A 58 -4.34 14.69 19.17
N PRO A 59 -4.85 13.84 20.08
CA PRO A 59 -4.02 12.82 20.71
C PRO A 59 -3.48 11.82 19.71
N LYS A 60 -4.30 11.41 18.73
CA LYS A 60 -3.92 10.48 17.66
C LYS A 60 -2.90 11.09 16.68
N TYR A 61 -2.90 12.41 16.46
CA TYR A 61 -1.92 13.06 15.60
C TYR A 61 -0.47 12.88 16.10
N PHE A 62 -0.23 13.10 17.40
CA PHE A 62 1.10 12.90 17.98
C PHE A 62 1.51 11.43 17.97
N HIS A 63 0.56 10.53 18.21
CA HIS A 63 0.79 9.08 18.09
C HIS A 63 1.17 8.71 16.68
N LEU A 64 0.40 9.14 15.67
CA LEU A 64 0.67 8.87 14.27
C LEU A 64 2.02 9.45 13.82
N LYS A 65 2.37 10.65 14.26
CA LYS A 65 3.67 11.26 13.98
C LYS A 65 4.83 10.43 14.55
N ARG A 66 4.67 9.89 15.76
CA ARG A 66 5.65 8.98 16.36
C ARG A 66 5.77 7.69 15.55
N ARG A 67 4.64 7.07 15.14
CA ARG A 67 4.63 5.85 14.32
C ARG A 67 5.25 6.07 12.94
N ILE A 68 5.07 7.23 12.33
CA ILE A 68 5.75 7.59 11.07
C ILE A 68 7.27 7.62 11.26
N ALA A 69 7.77 8.27 12.33
CA ALA A 69 9.20 8.33 12.61
C ALA A 69 9.78 6.95 12.93
N GLU A 70 9.09 6.15 13.74
CA GLU A 70 9.46 4.79 14.09
C GLU A 70 9.54 3.88 12.85
N ALA A 71 8.53 3.94 11.98
CA ALA A 71 8.50 3.17 10.74
C ALA A 71 9.65 3.55 9.79
N ALA A 72 9.95 4.84 9.66
CA ALA A 72 11.06 5.31 8.84
C ALA A 72 12.41 4.85 9.39
N GLN A 73 12.62 4.94 10.72
CA GLN A 73 13.83 4.48 11.38
C GLN A 73 14.02 2.97 11.24
N ALA A 74 12.96 2.18 11.46
CA ALA A 74 13.00 0.73 11.30
C ALA A 74 13.32 0.33 9.86
N ALA A 75 12.70 1.00 8.87
CA ALA A 75 13.01 0.78 7.46
C ALA A 75 14.49 1.06 7.13
N LEU A 76 15.06 2.15 7.64
CA LEU A 76 16.47 2.50 7.43
C LEU A 76 17.42 1.52 8.12
N ALA A 77 17.08 1.05 9.33
CA ALA A 77 17.87 0.10 10.08
C ALA A 77 18.02 -1.26 9.38
N CYS A 78 16.99 -1.69 8.64
CA CYS A 78 17.02 -2.93 7.85
C CYS A 78 17.92 -2.84 6.60
N GLN A 79 18.40 -1.66 6.22
CA GLN A 79 19.14 -1.43 4.98
C GLN A 79 18.49 -2.08 3.74
N PRO A 80 17.20 -1.82 3.47
CA PRO A 80 16.47 -2.54 2.46
C PRO A 80 16.96 -2.20 1.05
N ALA A 81 16.78 -3.13 0.11
CA ALA A 81 16.98 -2.89 -1.31
C ALA A 81 15.93 -1.91 -1.87
N ALA A 82 14.72 -1.96 -1.35
CA ALA A 82 13.63 -1.03 -1.67
C ALA A 82 12.67 -0.85 -0.50
N LEU A 83 12.10 0.34 -0.38
CA LEU A 83 10.97 0.63 0.50
C LEU A 83 9.70 0.63 -0.35
N ILE A 84 8.80 -0.33 -0.08
CA ILE A 84 7.51 -0.43 -0.75
C ILE A 84 6.42 0.03 0.22
N THR A 85 5.67 1.04 -0.18
CA THR A 85 4.51 1.56 0.54
C THR A 85 3.25 1.23 -0.25
N ILE A 86 2.17 0.84 0.44
CA ILE A 86 0.96 0.31 -0.19
C ILE A 86 -0.23 1.08 0.33
N ASP A 87 -0.93 1.79 -0.56
CA ASP A 87 -2.11 2.59 -0.21
C ASP A 87 -1.83 3.57 0.96
N SER A 88 -2.85 3.94 1.75
CA SER A 88 -2.71 4.80 2.94
C SER A 88 -1.75 5.99 2.76
N PRO A 89 -1.97 6.88 1.77
CA PRO A 89 -0.97 7.86 1.36
C PRO A 89 -0.59 8.85 2.48
N ASP A 90 -1.48 9.14 3.40
CA ASP A 90 -1.20 10.07 4.50
C ASP A 90 -0.17 9.54 5.50
N PHE A 91 -0.08 8.24 5.69
CA PHE A 91 0.96 7.59 6.47
C PHE A 91 2.17 7.23 5.60
N CYS A 92 1.93 6.44 4.57
CA CYS A 92 2.95 5.82 3.73
C CYS A 92 3.88 6.83 3.05
N LEU A 93 3.34 7.91 2.47
CA LEU A 93 4.17 8.92 1.81
C LEU A 93 5.01 9.74 2.79
N ARG A 94 4.55 9.92 4.04
CA ARG A 94 5.36 10.59 5.08
C ARG A 94 6.51 9.71 5.54
N VAL A 95 6.30 8.39 5.68
CA VAL A 95 7.38 7.44 5.96
C VAL A 95 8.41 7.45 4.83
N ALA A 96 7.95 7.37 3.57
CA ALA A 96 8.82 7.42 2.40
C ALA A 96 9.61 8.73 2.34
N ALA A 97 8.98 9.87 2.64
CA ALA A 97 9.66 11.18 2.68
C ALA A 97 10.79 11.22 3.71
N LEU A 98 10.55 10.73 4.94
CA LEU A 98 11.58 10.70 5.98
C LEU A 98 12.72 9.73 5.62
N ALA A 99 12.40 8.56 5.11
CA ALA A 99 13.39 7.56 4.70
C ALA A 99 14.24 8.07 3.53
N LYS A 100 13.62 8.69 2.51
CA LYS A 100 14.31 9.26 1.35
C LYS A 100 15.19 10.46 1.72
N ALA A 101 14.75 11.29 2.67
CA ALA A 101 15.56 12.41 3.17
C ALA A 101 16.83 11.94 3.90
N ALA A 102 16.74 10.84 4.65
CA ALA A 102 17.87 10.25 5.36
C ALA A 102 18.79 9.40 4.45
N ARG A 103 18.22 8.75 3.42
CA ARG A 103 18.94 7.94 2.44
C ARG A 103 18.43 8.25 1.03
N PRO A 104 18.99 9.25 0.34
CA PRO A 104 18.51 9.70 -0.98
C PRO A 104 18.58 8.66 -2.09
N ASP A 105 19.48 7.69 -2.01
CA ASP A 105 19.65 6.57 -2.94
C ASP A 105 18.65 5.42 -2.70
N LEU A 106 17.91 5.43 -1.58
CA LEU A 106 16.92 4.40 -1.30
C LEU A 106 15.86 4.34 -2.39
N ARG A 107 15.71 3.19 -3.04
CA ARG A 107 14.63 2.96 -3.99
C ARG A 107 13.30 2.95 -3.27
N THR A 108 12.39 3.84 -3.66
CA THR A 108 11.05 3.98 -3.07
C THR A 108 9.97 3.66 -4.11
N ILE A 109 9.08 2.75 -3.75
CA ILE A 109 8.00 2.27 -4.61
C ILE A 109 6.67 2.49 -3.88
N HIS A 110 5.69 3.04 -4.58
CA HIS A 110 4.33 3.16 -4.04
C HIS A 110 3.35 2.31 -4.85
N TYR A 111 2.69 1.41 -4.18
CA TYR A 111 1.66 0.54 -4.78
C TYR A 111 0.29 1.16 -4.51
N VAL A 112 -0.50 1.32 -5.54
CA VAL A 112 -1.76 2.08 -5.68
C VAL A 112 -1.50 3.54 -6.04
N ALA A 113 -1.70 3.87 -7.31
CA ALA A 113 -1.60 5.26 -7.78
C ALA A 113 -2.68 6.14 -7.11
N PRO A 114 -2.35 7.36 -6.69
CA PRO A 114 -3.36 8.27 -6.16
C PRO A 114 -4.33 8.70 -7.27
N SER A 115 -5.62 8.82 -6.95
CA SER A 115 -6.69 9.17 -7.89
C SER A 115 -6.61 10.63 -8.38
N VAL A 116 -5.44 11.06 -8.86
CA VAL A 116 -5.19 12.45 -9.32
C VAL A 116 -5.96 12.83 -10.57
N TRP A 117 -6.42 11.86 -11.31
CA TRP A 117 -7.29 12.01 -12.49
C TRP A 117 -8.71 12.46 -12.11
N ALA A 118 -9.16 12.17 -10.89
CA ALA A 118 -10.47 12.55 -10.38
C ALA A 118 -10.42 13.83 -9.55
N TRP A 119 -9.36 14.02 -8.74
CA TRP A 119 -9.25 15.15 -7.82
C TRP A 119 -7.81 15.36 -7.33
N ARG A 120 -7.48 16.60 -6.94
CA ARG A 120 -6.17 16.99 -6.40
C ARG A 120 -4.97 16.58 -7.29
N PRO A 121 -4.90 17.03 -8.55
CA PRO A 121 -3.84 16.64 -9.50
C PRO A 121 -2.43 16.94 -8.98
N GLY A 122 -2.25 17.96 -8.17
CA GLY A 122 -0.95 18.29 -7.56
C GLY A 122 -0.40 17.26 -6.54
N ARG A 123 -1.18 16.22 -6.19
CA ARG A 123 -0.67 15.13 -5.32
C ARG A 123 0.42 14.33 -6.00
N ALA A 124 0.33 14.06 -7.30
CA ALA A 124 1.36 13.34 -8.04
C ALA A 124 2.72 14.07 -7.96
N ALA A 125 2.74 15.38 -8.21
CA ALA A 125 3.97 16.19 -8.13
C ALA A 125 4.57 16.24 -6.71
N LYS A 126 3.74 16.22 -5.67
CA LYS A 126 4.23 16.11 -4.29
C LYS A 126 4.83 14.73 -4.00
N MET A 127 4.20 13.68 -4.49
CA MET A 127 4.65 12.30 -4.32
C MET A 127 5.97 12.04 -5.06
N ALA A 128 6.17 12.59 -6.24
CA ALA A 128 7.38 12.46 -7.07
C ALA A 128 8.66 12.94 -6.36
N ARG A 129 8.55 13.72 -5.29
CA ARG A 129 9.71 14.15 -4.49
C ARG A 129 10.30 13.02 -3.64
N HIS A 130 9.53 11.96 -3.39
CA HIS A 130 9.87 10.91 -2.42
C HIS A 130 9.62 9.50 -2.94
N ILE A 131 8.94 9.37 -4.08
CA ILE A 131 8.63 8.08 -4.72
C ILE A 131 9.26 8.05 -6.10
N ASP A 132 10.04 7.02 -6.34
CA ASP A 132 10.72 6.80 -7.63
C ASP A 132 9.83 6.06 -8.62
N HIS A 133 9.00 5.12 -8.12
CA HIS A 133 8.23 4.22 -8.95
C HIS A 133 6.83 3.97 -8.38
N VAL A 134 5.83 3.90 -9.25
CA VAL A 134 4.44 3.60 -8.88
C VAL A 134 3.97 2.31 -9.55
N LEU A 135 3.34 1.44 -8.77
CA LEU A 135 2.62 0.27 -9.28
C LEU A 135 1.14 0.64 -9.34
N ALA A 136 0.63 0.82 -10.55
CA ALA A 136 -0.73 1.29 -10.79
C ALA A 136 -1.72 0.12 -10.93
N LEU A 137 -2.91 0.25 -10.32
CA LEU A 137 -3.97 -0.75 -10.41
C LEU A 137 -4.83 -0.60 -11.68
N LEU A 138 -4.88 0.60 -12.27
CA LEU A 138 -5.73 0.91 -13.41
C LEU A 138 -4.89 1.27 -14.64
N PRO A 139 -5.27 0.81 -15.85
CA PRO A 139 -4.44 0.92 -17.03
C PRO A 139 -4.24 2.37 -17.52
N PHE A 140 -5.06 3.30 -17.11
CA PHE A 140 -4.99 4.71 -17.50
C PHE A 140 -4.21 5.60 -16.52
N GLU A 141 -3.73 5.07 -15.39
CA GLU A 141 -3.02 5.84 -14.36
C GLU A 141 -1.56 6.18 -14.69
N PRO A 142 -0.78 5.30 -15.39
CA PRO A 142 0.62 5.54 -15.65
C PRO A 142 0.95 6.91 -16.26
N PRO A 143 0.22 7.44 -17.27
CA PRO A 143 0.53 8.74 -17.84
C PRO A 143 0.53 9.89 -16.84
N TYR A 144 -0.34 9.87 -15.83
CA TYR A 144 -0.42 10.91 -14.80
C TYR A 144 0.81 10.89 -13.86
N MET A 145 1.37 9.71 -13.60
CA MET A 145 2.57 9.56 -12.78
C MET A 145 3.82 9.91 -13.57
N GLN A 146 3.89 9.47 -14.81
CA GLN A 146 5.00 9.74 -15.72
C GLN A 146 5.12 11.24 -16.06
N ALA A 147 4.00 11.96 -16.17
CA ALA A 147 3.97 13.39 -16.42
C ALA A 147 4.70 14.24 -15.35
N VAL A 148 4.91 13.71 -14.15
CA VAL A 148 5.61 14.38 -13.05
C VAL A 148 6.98 13.76 -12.75
N GLY A 149 7.49 12.90 -13.63
CA GLY A 149 8.85 12.35 -13.58
C GLY A 149 9.00 11.05 -12.79
N MET A 150 7.92 10.43 -12.33
CA MET A 150 7.97 9.08 -11.73
C MET A 150 7.93 8.00 -12.82
N THR A 151 8.59 6.87 -12.59
CA THR A 151 8.29 5.66 -13.35
C THR A 151 6.97 5.06 -12.85
N CYS A 152 6.18 4.48 -13.76
CA CYS A 152 4.91 3.88 -13.39
C CYS A 152 4.55 2.74 -14.33
N ASP A 153 4.22 1.59 -13.75
CA ASP A 153 3.75 0.42 -14.49
C ASP A 153 2.34 0.04 -14.05
N PHE A 154 1.51 -0.29 -15.02
CA PHE A 154 0.22 -0.92 -14.77
C PHE A 154 0.44 -2.38 -14.41
N VAL A 155 0.10 -2.77 -13.19
CA VAL A 155 0.28 -4.14 -12.68
C VAL A 155 -1.05 -4.89 -12.52
N GLY A 156 -2.17 -4.21 -12.68
CA GLY A 156 -3.50 -4.76 -12.44
C GLY A 156 -3.83 -4.95 -10.95
N HIS A 157 -5.03 -5.43 -10.68
CA HIS A 157 -5.48 -5.73 -9.33
C HIS A 157 -5.47 -7.24 -9.08
N PRO A 158 -4.90 -7.75 -7.98
CA PRO A 158 -4.80 -9.19 -7.73
C PRO A 158 -6.15 -9.91 -7.64
N VAL A 159 -7.26 -9.20 -7.46
CA VAL A 159 -8.62 -9.76 -7.48
C VAL A 159 -8.91 -10.57 -8.75
N VAL A 160 -8.25 -10.27 -9.86
CA VAL A 160 -8.44 -11.02 -11.11
C VAL A 160 -7.94 -12.47 -11.04
N ALA A 161 -7.08 -12.77 -10.07
CA ALA A 161 -6.58 -14.11 -9.80
C ALA A 161 -7.41 -14.86 -8.73
N GLU A 162 -8.36 -14.19 -8.09
CA GLU A 162 -9.23 -14.83 -7.10
C GLU A 162 -10.22 -15.77 -7.79
N ALA A 163 -10.50 -16.89 -7.15
CA ALA A 163 -11.49 -17.85 -7.65
C ALA A 163 -12.87 -17.17 -7.68
N LEU A 164 -13.59 -17.37 -8.79
CA LEU A 164 -14.98 -16.93 -8.86
C LEU A 164 -15.85 -17.80 -7.95
N ALA A 165 -16.89 -17.21 -7.39
CA ALA A 165 -17.88 -17.92 -6.62
C ALA A 165 -18.51 -19.05 -7.47
N THR A 166 -18.67 -20.22 -6.88
CA THR A 166 -19.33 -21.36 -7.52
C THR A 166 -20.82 -21.08 -7.68
N PRO A 167 -21.50 -21.76 -8.63
CA PRO A 167 -22.95 -21.64 -8.76
C PRO A 167 -23.72 -21.91 -7.46
N SER A 168 -23.24 -22.84 -6.63
CA SER A 168 -23.85 -23.15 -5.33
C SER A 168 -23.69 -22.02 -4.31
N GLU A 169 -22.52 -21.40 -4.23
CA GLU A 169 -22.29 -20.23 -3.37
C GLU A 169 -23.09 -19.00 -3.84
N THR A 170 -23.18 -18.82 -5.16
CA THR A 170 -24.01 -17.76 -5.74
C THR A 170 -25.50 -17.96 -5.41
N ALA A 171 -26.00 -19.19 -5.48
CA ALA A 171 -27.40 -19.52 -5.16
C ALA A 171 -27.72 -19.28 -3.68
N LEU A 172 -26.77 -19.50 -2.76
CA LEU A 172 -26.94 -19.19 -1.34
C LEU A 172 -27.13 -17.69 -1.05
N ILE A 173 -26.53 -16.83 -1.87
CA ILE A 173 -26.63 -15.38 -1.71
C ILE A 173 -27.82 -14.81 -2.46
N ALA A 174 -28.02 -15.26 -3.70
CA ALA A 174 -29.05 -14.72 -4.59
C ALA A 174 -30.47 -15.23 -4.29
N GLY A 175 -30.60 -16.45 -3.71
CA GLY A 175 -31.89 -17.12 -3.62
C GLY A 175 -32.58 -17.20 -4.99
N ASP A 176 -33.90 -17.12 -5.02
CA ASP A 176 -34.70 -17.10 -6.26
C ASP A 176 -35.01 -15.66 -6.76
N GLY A 177 -34.40 -14.65 -6.14
CA GLY A 177 -34.64 -13.23 -6.45
C GLY A 177 -33.61 -12.61 -7.41
N PRO A 178 -33.90 -11.40 -7.93
CA PRO A 178 -32.94 -10.68 -8.76
C PRO A 178 -31.71 -10.27 -7.92
N LEU A 179 -30.50 -10.52 -8.47
CA LEU A 179 -29.25 -10.04 -7.90
C LEU A 179 -29.18 -8.51 -7.97
N LEU A 180 -29.10 -7.88 -6.83
CA LEU A 180 -28.77 -6.46 -6.72
C LEU A 180 -27.27 -6.34 -6.42
N LEU A 181 -26.51 -5.85 -7.40
CA LEU A 181 -25.12 -5.42 -7.18
C LEU A 181 -25.15 -3.95 -6.75
N ALA A 182 -24.82 -3.70 -5.51
CA ALA A 182 -24.68 -2.35 -4.96
C ALA A 182 -23.20 -1.97 -4.84
#